data_2bba347ca2abccca43b001c938ae2b84
#
_entry.id   2bba347ca2abccca43b001c938ae2b84
#
_cell.length_a   1.000
_cell.length_b   1.000
_cell.length_c   1.000
_cell.angle_alpha   90.00
_cell.angle_beta   90.00
_cell.angle_gamma   90.00
#
_symmetry.space_group_name_H-M   'P 1'
#
loop_
_entity.id
_entity.type
_entity.pdbx_description
1 polymer ?
#
loop_
_entity_poly.entity_id
_entity_poly.type
_entity_poly.pdbx_seq_one_letter_code
_entity_poly.pdbx_strand_id
1 'polypeptide(L)'
;MMIERHLRSQFGGGQHAGTGAYMKYVRIPGTAQPRNGRQDSVQKGEKMIKLGIVMDPITSINIKKDSSFAMLLEAQRRGYEIHYMEMNDLYLRKGEGRARTRLLSVEQNYDKWFEFGSEQDIALADLNVVLMRKDPPFDTEFIYATYILERAEEKGTLIVNKPQSLRDCNEKLFTAWFAELTPDTLVTRNAQQIREFWQEHGDIILKPLDGMGGASIFRVKHEDPNLSVIIETLTEHGNFYCMAQNYLPAIKDGDKRVLVVDGEPVPYCLARIPKSGETRGNLAAGGRGEARPLSESDWEIARRVGPALKAKGLIFVGLDIIGDKLTEINVTSPTCIREIEAAFPISITGMLMDAIEKRLA
;
A
#
# COMPACT_ATOMS: atom_id res chain seq x y z
N MET A 1 -38.42 -26.82 9.83
CA MET A 1 -38.36 -27.75 10.95
C MET A 1 -37.34 -27.12 11.89
N MET A 2 -37.78 -26.12 12.69
CA MET A 2 -38.06 -26.17 14.12
C MET A 2 -36.94 -26.93 14.87
N ILE A 3 -36.28 -26.32 15.82
CA ILE A 3 -36.70 -25.94 17.17
C ILE A 3 -35.78 -24.85 17.73
N GLU A 4 -36.31 -23.83 18.17
CA GLU A 4 -36.35 -22.82 19.16
C GLU A 4 -36.14 -23.26 20.63
N ARG A 5 -35.62 -22.27 21.43
CA ARG A 5 -35.81 -21.93 22.85
C ARG A 5 -35.00 -22.70 23.91
N HIS A 6 -34.34 -21.99 24.82
CA HIS A 6 -34.92 -21.40 26.04
C HIS A 6 -33.98 -20.42 26.77
N LEU A 7 -34.53 -19.38 27.12
CA LEU A 7 -34.44 -18.22 27.94
C LEU A 7 -34.44 -18.45 29.48
N ARG A 8 -33.91 -17.41 30.13
CA ARG A 8 -34.21 -16.87 31.51
C ARG A 8 -33.51 -17.55 32.69
N SER A 9 -33.11 -16.87 33.67
CA SER A 9 -33.17 -15.55 34.35
C SER A 9 -32.79 -15.78 35.81
N GLN A 10 -32.25 -14.80 36.48
CA GLN A 10 -32.71 -14.11 37.71
C GLN A 10 -31.52 -13.48 38.42
N PHE A 11 -31.48 -12.22 38.57
CA PHE A 11 -31.94 -11.27 39.58
C PHE A 11 -31.46 -11.51 41.03
N GLY A 12 -30.97 -10.38 41.60
CA GLY A 12 -30.86 -10.03 43.01
C GLY A 12 -29.45 -9.55 43.36
N GLY A 13 -29.14 -8.37 43.73
CA GLY A 13 -29.85 -7.29 44.43
C GLY A 13 -29.26 -7.15 45.84
N GLY A 14 -28.70 -5.95 46.16
CA GLY A 14 -28.40 -5.67 47.56
C GLY A 14 -27.35 -4.57 47.77
N GLN A 15 -27.82 -3.39 48.11
CA GLN A 15 -27.12 -2.17 48.55
C GLN A 15 -26.59 -2.30 50.01
N HIS A 16 -25.61 -1.45 50.34
CA HIS A 16 -25.48 -0.44 51.42
C HIS A 16 -24.01 -0.25 51.80
N ALA A 17 -23.44 0.91 51.62
CA ALA A 17 -23.41 2.14 52.43
C ALA A 17 -22.56 2.05 53.72
N GLY A 18 -21.61 3.01 53.84
CA GLY A 18 -21.31 3.57 55.14
C GLY A 18 -19.83 3.84 55.49
N THR A 19 -19.38 5.02 55.22
CA THR A 19 -18.75 6.00 56.14
C THR A 19 -17.46 5.69 56.93
N GLY A 20 -16.51 6.61 56.85
CA GLY A 20 -15.93 7.17 58.05
C GLY A 20 -14.38 7.28 58.09
N ALA A 21 -13.93 8.49 58.00
CA ALA A 21 -12.60 9.00 58.22
C ALA A 21 -11.89 8.56 59.51
N TYR A 22 -10.58 8.62 59.54
CA TYR A 22 -9.79 9.49 60.45
C TYR A 22 -8.29 9.44 60.18
N MET A 23 -7.67 10.63 60.09
CA MET A 23 -6.23 10.90 60.16
C MET A 23 -5.65 10.48 61.52
N LYS A 24 -4.38 10.06 61.53
CA LYS A 24 -3.39 10.46 62.57
C LYS A 24 -1.96 10.39 62.06
N TYR A 25 -1.30 11.55 62.11
CA TYR A 25 0.16 11.76 62.04
C TYR A 25 0.85 11.21 63.27
N VAL A 26 2.09 10.64 63.15
CA VAL A 26 3.16 10.78 64.14
C VAL A 26 4.54 10.45 63.49
N ARG A 27 5.36 11.42 63.46
CA ARG A 27 6.83 11.67 63.58
C ARG A 27 7.87 10.54 63.32
N ILE A 28 8.86 11.02 62.50
CA ILE A 28 10.24 10.55 62.25
C ILE A 28 11.12 10.68 63.52
N PRO A 29 12.26 9.93 63.77
CA PRO A 29 13.48 10.13 63.05
C PRO A 29 14.42 8.89 62.87
N GLY A 30 15.40 8.99 61.93
CA GLY A 30 16.52 8.05 61.90
C GLY A 30 17.26 8.08 60.57
N THR A 31 18.32 8.90 60.50
CA THR A 31 19.31 8.98 59.41
C THR A 31 20.05 7.66 59.19
N ALA A 32 20.04 7.19 57.94
CA ALA A 32 21.02 6.25 57.44
C ALA A 32 21.40 6.63 56.00
N GLN A 33 22.71 6.74 55.74
CA GLN A 33 23.31 7.11 54.47
C GLN A 33 22.97 6.13 53.34
N PRO A 34 22.94 6.60 52.06
CA PRO A 34 22.61 5.76 50.91
C PRO A 34 23.78 4.82 50.59
N ARG A 35 23.53 3.54 50.59
CA ARG A 35 24.37 2.57 49.93
C ARG A 35 24.14 2.71 48.42
N ASN A 36 25.24 2.97 47.69
CA ASN A 36 25.31 2.86 46.24
C ASN A 36 24.85 1.48 45.78
N GLY A 37 23.56 1.36 45.45
CA GLY A 37 23.02 0.26 44.67
C GLY A 37 23.12 0.64 43.20
N ARG A 38 24.06 0.05 42.48
CA ARG A 38 23.99 0.01 41.04
C ARG A 38 22.62 -0.53 40.67
N GLN A 39 21.75 0.35 40.18
CA GLN A 39 20.62 -0.08 39.36
C GLN A 39 21.19 -0.53 38.02
N ASP A 40 21.46 -1.82 37.91
CA ASP A 40 21.49 -2.48 36.60
C ASP A 40 20.10 -2.37 36.05
N SER A 41 19.81 -1.28 35.33
CA SER A 41 18.71 -1.22 34.39
C SER A 41 19.06 -2.22 33.29
N VAL A 42 18.56 -3.43 33.40
CA VAL A 42 18.46 -4.36 32.28
C VAL A 42 17.61 -3.63 31.24
N GLN A 43 18.26 -2.89 30.35
CA GLN A 43 17.66 -2.55 29.07
C GLN A 43 17.30 -3.89 28.44
N LYS A 44 15.99 -4.19 28.41
CA LYS A 44 15.43 -5.20 27.54
C LYS A 44 15.90 -4.83 26.14
N GLY A 45 16.91 -5.52 25.62
CA GLY A 45 17.46 -5.25 24.30
C GLY A 45 16.29 -5.30 23.31
N GLU A 46 15.95 -4.17 22.74
CA GLU A 46 14.98 -4.12 21.64
C GLU A 46 15.51 -5.05 20.56
N LYS A 47 14.75 -6.09 20.26
CA LYS A 47 15.14 -7.09 19.26
C LYS A 47 15.22 -6.36 17.92
N MET A 48 16.43 -6.28 17.35
CA MET A 48 16.66 -5.66 16.03
C MET A 48 15.71 -6.25 14.99
N ILE A 49 14.96 -5.42 14.31
CA ILE A 49 14.00 -5.84 13.26
C ILE A 49 14.80 -6.18 12.00
N LYS A 50 14.57 -7.37 11.47
CA LYS A 50 15.10 -7.83 10.18
C LYS A 50 14.06 -7.56 9.10
N LEU A 51 14.35 -6.63 8.20
CA LEU A 51 13.49 -6.23 7.10
C LEU A 51 14.03 -6.75 5.79
N GLY A 52 13.24 -7.59 5.10
CA GLY A 52 13.47 -7.95 3.72
C GLY A 52 12.79 -6.95 2.78
N ILE A 53 13.38 -6.71 1.62
CA ILE A 53 12.75 -5.96 0.54
C ILE A 53 12.95 -6.69 -0.79
N VAL A 54 11.84 -6.96 -1.49
CA VAL A 54 11.84 -7.46 -2.86
C VAL A 54 11.54 -6.29 -3.79
N MET A 55 12.48 -5.89 -4.61
CA MET A 55 12.33 -4.71 -5.49
C MET A 55 13.07 -4.88 -6.80
N ASP A 56 12.89 -3.95 -7.73
CA ASP A 56 13.70 -3.85 -8.92
C ASP A 56 15.15 -3.50 -8.58
N PRO A 57 16.13 -3.79 -9.47
CA PRO A 57 17.54 -3.59 -9.17
C PRO A 57 17.82 -2.20 -8.61
N ILE A 58 18.38 -2.12 -7.41
CA ILE A 58 18.66 -0.85 -6.70
C ILE A 58 19.62 0.05 -7.50
N THR A 59 20.41 -0.55 -8.39
CA THR A 59 21.30 0.17 -9.31
C THR A 59 20.57 0.97 -10.38
N SER A 60 19.30 0.63 -10.67
CA SER A 60 18.50 1.23 -11.75
C SER A 60 17.49 2.27 -11.27
N ILE A 61 17.29 2.42 -9.95
CA ILE A 61 16.29 3.33 -9.41
C ILE A 61 16.72 4.80 -9.52
N ASN A 62 15.73 5.67 -9.57
CA ASN A 62 15.96 7.11 -9.44
C ASN A 62 15.71 7.54 -7.99
N ILE A 63 16.76 7.65 -7.18
CA ILE A 63 16.65 7.95 -5.76
C ILE A 63 16.00 9.29 -5.42
N LYS A 64 15.86 10.21 -6.39
CA LYS A 64 15.16 11.50 -6.18
C LYS A 64 13.66 11.31 -5.96
N LYS A 65 13.08 10.24 -6.52
CA LYS A 65 11.63 10.00 -6.50
C LYS A 65 11.24 8.59 -6.09
N ASP A 66 12.20 7.69 -5.88
CA ASP A 66 11.91 6.30 -5.55
C ASP A 66 11.37 6.16 -4.12
N SER A 67 10.17 5.59 -4.00
CA SER A 67 9.49 5.39 -2.71
C SER A 67 10.07 4.23 -1.92
N SER A 68 10.57 3.18 -2.57
CA SER A 68 11.20 2.04 -1.90
C SER A 68 12.52 2.47 -1.27
N PHE A 69 13.29 3.32 -1.95
CA PHE A 69 14.49 3.91 -1.38
C PHE A 69 14.20 4.79 -0.14
N ALA A 70 13.11 5.58 -0.18
CA ALA A 70 12.69 6.34 1.00
C ALA A 70 12.35 5.43 2.19
N MET A 71 11.67 4.30 1.94
CA MET A 71 11.38 3.29 2.96
C MET A 71 12.66 2.66 3.55
N LEU A 72 13.66 2.37 2.70
CA LEU A 72 14.95 1.85 3.13
C LEU A 72 15.72 2.83 4.01
N LEU A 73 15.75 4.13 3.65
CA LEU A 73 16.37 5.17 4.47
C LEU A 73 15.73 5.26 5.86
N GLU A 74 14.40 5.19 5.95
CA GLU A 74 13.70 5.24 7.24
C GLU A 74 13.93 3.97 8.06
N ALA A 75 13.91 2.77 7.43
CA ALA A 75 14.22 1.52 8.10
C ALA A 75 15.63 1.53 8.69
N GLN A 76 16.62 1.98 7.91
CA GLN A 76 18.00 2.11 8.39
C GLN A 76 18.13 3.14 9.52
N ARG A 77 17.44 4.28 9.43
CA ARG A 77 17.39 5.29 10.50
C ARG A 77 16.87 4.71 11.82
N ARG A 78 15.94 3.75 11.76
CA ARG A 78 15.40 3.03 12.92
C ARG A 78 16.27 1.85 13.38
N GLY A 79 17.42 1.61 12.74
CA GLY A 79 18.34 0.53 13.11
C GLY A 79 17.89 -0.86 12.67
N TYR A 80 17.07 -0.98 11.62
CA TYR A 80 16.71 -2.27 11.07
C TYR A 80 17.88 -2.89 10.31
N GLU A 81 18.00 -4.22 10.37
CA GLU A 81 18.87 -5.00 9.49
C GLU A 81 18.15 -5.21 8.15
N ILE A 82 18.70 -4.70 7.06
CA ILE A 82 18.06 -4.72 5.75
C ILE A 82 18.62 -5.85 4.89
N HIS A 83 17.73 -6.73 4.41
CA HIS A 83 18.00 -7.83 3.49
C HIS A 83 17.41 -7.49 2.12
N TYR A 84 18.25 -7.13 1.19
CA TYR A 84 17.87 -6.84 -0.20
C TYR A 84 17.76 -8.12 -1.01
N MET A 85 16.73 -8.18 -1.85
CA MET A 85 16.52 -9.27 -2.82
C MET A 85 15.73 -8.77 -4.03
N GLU A 86 15.95 -9.42 -5.15
CA GLU A 86 15.21 -9.26 -6.40
C GLU A 86 14.30 -10.48 -6.63
N MET A 87 13.44 -10.44 -7.64
CA MET A 87 12.53 -11.56 -7.95
C MET A 87 13.28 -12.89 -8.18
N ASN A 88 14.44 -12.83 -8.81
CA ASN A 88 15.26 -14.01 -9.10
C ASN A 88 15.92 -14.64 -7.86
N ASP A 89 15.95 -13.92 -6.76
CA ASP A 89 16.53 -14.40 -5.51
C ASP A 89 15.55 -15.27 -4.71
N LEU A 90 14.23 -15.14 -5.00
CA LEU A 90 13.17 -15.88 -4.33
C LEU A 90 13.05 -17.31 -4.86
N TYR A 91 12.91 -18.29 -3.97
CA TYR A 91 12.66 -19.66 -4.36
C TYR A 91 11.91 -20.44 -3.28
N LEU A 92 11.28 -21.54 -3.69
CA LEU A 92 10.62 -22.50 -2.81
C LEU A 92 11.42 -23.80 -2.74
N ARG A 93 11.77 -24.25 -1.53
CA ARG A 93 12.44 -25.53 -1.34
C ARG A 93 11.81 -26.31 -0.18
N LYS A 94 11.38 -27.53 -0.43
CA LYS A 94 10.72 -28.40 0.57
C LYS A 94 9.55 -27.72 1.29
N GLY A 95 8.77 -26.90 0.55
CA GLY A 95 7.64 -26.16 1.09
C GLY A 95 8.00 -24.92 1.90
N GLU A 96 9.27 -24.56 1.97
CA GLU A 96 9.75 -23.36 2.66
C GLU A 96 10.11 -22.26 1.66
N GLY A 97 9.54 -21.05 1.86
CA GLY A 97 9.93 -19.85 1.14
C GLY A 97 11.31 -19.37 1.60
N ARG A 98 12.23 -19.24 0.66
CA ARG A 98 13.64 -18.87 0.90
C ARG A 98 14.08 -17.78 -0.07
N ALA A 99 15.17 -17.12 0.27
CA ALA A 99 15.82 -16.17 -0.63
C ALA A 99 17.34 -16.13 -0.44
N ARG A 100 18.03 -15.81 -1.54
CA ARG A 100 19.41 -15.32 -1.50
C ARG A 100 19.34 -13.82 -1.27
N THR A 101 19.81 -13.36 -0.12
CA THR A 101 19.76 -11.96 0.24
C THR A 101 21.14 -11.36 0.32
N ARG A 102 21.24 -10.05 0.13
CA ARG A 102 22.41 -9.26 0.43
C ARG A 102 22.08 -8.27 1.54
N LEU A 103 22.90 -8.19 2.58
CA LEU A 103 22.77 -7.09 3.53
C LEU A 103 22.95 -5.78 2.79
N LEU A 104 22.16 -4.79 3.14
CA LEU A 104 22.12 -3.52 2.44
C LEU A 104 22.25 -2.35 3.42
N SER A 105 23.12 -1.41 3.10
CA SER A 105 23.12 -0.07 3.66
C SER A 105 22.82 0.95 2.57
N VAL A 106 22.11 2.03 2.93
CA VAL A 106 21.67 3.08 2.01
C VAL A 106 22.03 4.45 2.53
N GLU A 107 22.35 5.37 1.63
CA GLU A 107 22.69 6.75 1.94
C GLU A 107 22.05 7.71 0.93
N GLN A 108 21.60 8.89 1.40
CA GLN A 108 21.09 9.94 0.53
C GLN A 108 22.25 10.63 -0.20
N ASN A 109 22.93 9.88 -1.06
CA ASN A 109 24.07 10.33 -1.87
C ASN A 109 23.83 9.94 -3.33
N TYR A 110 23.81 10.90 -4.23
CA TYR A 110 23.49 10.68 -5.65
C TYR A 110 24.57 9.93 -6.42
N ASP A 111 25.81 9.94 -5.94
CA ASP A 111 26.96 9.26 -6.58
C ASP A 111 27.10 7.82 -6.06
N LYS A 112 26.76 7.58 -4.78
CA LYS A 112 26.82 6.26 -4.15
C LYS A 112 25.70 6.15 -3.10
N TRP A 113 24.54 5.66 -3.51
CA TRP A 113 23.35 5.61 -2.64
C TRP A 113 23.14 4.29 -1.90
N PHE A 114 23.94 3.28 -2.19
CA PHE A 114 23.86 1.98 -1.51
C PHE A 114 25.23 1.29 -1.43
N GLU A 115 25.33 0.34 -0.50
CA GLU A 115 26.45 -0.59 -0.39
C GLU A 115 25.90 -1.96 0.03
N PHE A 116 26.34 -3.01 -0.70
CA PHE A 116 26.04 -4.38 -0.34
C PHE A 116 27.05 -4.93 0.66
N GLY A 117 26.53 -5.58 1.72
CA GLY A 117 27.29 -6.40 2.64
C GLY A 117 27.36 -7.87 2.21
N SER A 118 27.36 -8.76 3.20
CA SER A 118 27.42 -10.22 2.96
C SER A 118 26.19 -10.77 2.28
N GLU A 119 26.39 -11.76 1.42
CA GLU A 119 25.33 -12.60 0.86
C GLU A 119 24.94 -13.69 1.86
N GLN A 120 23.64 -13.98 1.92
CA GLN A 120 23.07 -15.00 2.79
C GLN A 120 21.95 -15.75 2.08
N ASP A 121 21.88 -17.06 2.28
CA ASP A 121 20.76 -17.90 1.87
C ASP A 121 19.91 -18.19 3.12
N ILE A 122 18.76 -17.55 3.25
CA ILE A 122 17.94 -17.61 4.45
C ILE A 122 16.53 -18.12 4.18
N ALA A 123 15.87 -18.66 5.19
CA ALA A 123 14.43 -18.81 5.15
C ALA A 123 13.80 -17.41 5.28
N LEU A 124 12.81 -17.08 4.44
CA LEU A 124 12.09 -15.81 4.55
C LEU A 124 11.39 -15.69 5.91
N ALA A 125 11.11 -16.81 6.56
CA ALA A 125 10.55 -16.86 7.91
C ALA A 125 11.53 -16.40 9.01
N ASP A 126 12.81 -16.23 8.71
CA ASP A 126 13.80 -15.65 9.63
C ASP A 126 13.76 -14.12 9.68
N LEU A 127 13.01 -13.50 8.75
CA LEU A 127 12.76 -12.05 8.71
C LEU A 127 11.51 -11.70 9.53
N ASN A 128 11.51 -10.51 10.13
CA ASN A 128 10.33 -9.99 10.84
C ASN A 128 9.29 -9.43 9.86
N VAL A 129 9.75 -8.76 8.82
CA VAL A 129 8.91 -8.15 7.81
C VAL A 129 9.55 -8.23 6.42
N VAL A 130 8.73 -8.40 5.38
CA VAL A 130 9.17 -8.29 3.98
C VAL A 130 8.29 -7.28 3.25
N LEU A 131 8.92 -6.28 2.64
CA LEU A 131 8.27 -5.34 1.75
C LEU A 131 8.31 -5.89 0.32
N MET A 132 7.14 -6.21 -0.26
CA MET A 132 7.01 -6.57 -1.66
C MET A 132 6.86 -5.29 -2.48
N ARG A 133 7.97 -4.80 -3.04
CA ARG A 133 8.07 -3.52 -3.73
C ARG A 133 8.47 -3.65 -5.19
N LYS A 134 8.38 -4.87 -5.74
CA LYS A 134 8.56 -5.09 -7.18
C LYS A 134 7.50 -4.33 -7.96
N ASP A 135 7.95 -3.54 -8.91
CA ASP A 135 7.05 -2.83 -9.83
C ASP A 135 6.29 -3.81 -10.74
N PRO A 136 5.10 -3.47 -11.20
CA PRO A 136 4.42 -4.25 -12.25
C PRO A 136 5.33 -4.51 -13.47
N PRO A 137 5.06 -5.53 -14.31
CA PRO A 137 3.73 -6.12 -14.51
C PRO A 137 3.33 -7.07 -13.40
N PHE A 138 2.03 -7.11 -13.10
CA PHE A 138 1.41 -8.12 -12.27
C PHE A 138 1.01 -9.29 -13.18
N ASP A 139 1.96 -10.18 -13.38
CA ASP A 139 1.85 -11.34 -14.25
C ASP A 139 1.91 -12.66 -13.46
N THR A 140 1.99 -13.77 -14.15
CA THR A 140 2.06 -15.10 -13.52
C THR A 140 3.32 -15.23 -12.66
N GLU A 141 4.45 -14.64 -13.05
CA GLU A 141 5.69 -14.68 -12.27
C GLU A 141 5.56 -13.88 -10.96
N PHE A 142 4.86 -12.72 -11.00
CA PHE A 142 4.53 -11.98 -9.79
C PHE A 142 3.64 -12.82 -8.85
N ILE A 143 2.64 -13.53 -9.40
CA ILE A 143 1.78 -14.44 -8.64
C ILE A 143 2.61 -15.55 -7.97
N TYR A 144 3.56 -16.16 -8.68
CA TYR A 144 4.44 -17.19 -8.11
C TYR A 144 5.29 -16.64 -6.96
N ALA A 145 5.83 -15.44 -7.08
CA ALA A 145 6.53 -14.77 -5.98
C ALA A 145 5.63 -14.58 -4.75
N THR A 146 4.36 -14.22 -4.95
CA THR A 146 3.42 -14.11 -3.81
C THR A 146 3.18 -15.44 -3.09
N TYR A 147 3.17 -16.57 -3.78
CA TYR A 147 3.08 -17.89 -3.13
C TYR A 147 4.33 -18.22 -2.29
N ILE A 148 5.52 -17.82 -2.76
CA ILE A 148 6.76 -17.99 -1.98
C ILE A 148 6.71 -17.16 -0.70
N LEU A 149 6.28 -15.89 -0.80
CA LEU A 149 6.13 -14.98 0.35
C LEU A 149 5.06 -15.46 1.32
N GLU A 150 3.95 -16.02 0.84
CA GLU A 150 2.87 -16.56 1.67
C GLU A 150 3.34 -17.70 2.58
N ARG A 151 4.33 -18.52 2.12
CA ARG A 151 4.92 -19.56 2.98
C ARG A 151 5.68 -18.97 4.18
N ALA A 152 6.22 -17.78 4.05
CA ALA A 152 6.83 -17.06 5.18
C ALA A 152 5.76 -16.40 6.08
N GLU A 153 4.70 -15.83 5.47
CA GLU A 153 3.56 -15.26 6.22
C GLU A 153 2.92 -16.29 7.15
N GLU A 154 2.72 -17.53 6.67
CA GLU A 154 2.18 -18.63 7.48
C GLU A 154 3.05 -18.98 8.69
N LYS A 155 4.32 -18.63 8.68
CA LYS A 155 5.28 -18.82 9.77
C LYS A 155 5.46 -17.56 10.65
N GLY A 156 4.71 -16.49 10.38
CA GLY A 156 4.65 -15.28 11.20
C GLY A 156 5.42 -14.09 10.66
N THR A 157 6.07 -14.18 9.49
CA THR A 157 6.66 -13.00 8.85
C THR A 157 5.58 -12.06 8.35
N LEU A 158 5.65 -10.79 8.69
CA LEU A 158 4.74 -9.78 8.15
C LEU A 158 5.11 -9.49 6.69
N ILE A 159 4.20 -9.70 5.76
CA ILE A 159 4.40 -9.33 4.35
C ILE A 159 3.58 -8.09 4.02
N VAL A 160 4.23 -7.06 3.49
CA VAL A 160 3.61 -5.77 3.10
C VAL A 160 3.69 -5.60 1.58
N ASN A 161 2.56 -5.72 0.88
CA ASN A 161 1.21 -6.05 1.32
C ASN A 161 0.99 -7.58 1.36
N LYS A 162 -0.08 -8.00 2.05
CA LYS A 162 -0.47 -9.41 2.20
C LYS A 162 -0.49 -10.15 0.86
N PRO A 163 0.20 -11.29 0.71
CA PRO A 163 0.33 -12.01 -0.57
C PRO A 163 -1.00 -12.40 -1.21
N GLN A 164 -1.94 -12.94 -0.42
CA GLN A 164 -3.27 -13.28 -0.92
C GLN A 164 -3.99 -12.05 -1.47
N SER A 165 -3.89 -10.90 -0.80
CA SER A 165 -4.57 -9.67 -1.20
C SER A 165 -3.93 -9.02 -2.43
N LEU A 166 -2.62 -9.20 -2.65
CA LEU A 166 -1.98 -8.82 -3.91
C LEU A 166 -2.58 -9.59 -5.10
N ARG A 167 -2.89 -10.87 -4.92
CA ARG A 167 -3.56 -11.70 -5.95
C ARG A 167 -5.02 -11.33 -6.16
N ASP A 168 -5.74 -10.99 -5.08
CA ASP A 168 -7.19 -10.76 -5.09
C ASP A 168 -7.58 -9.36 -5.56
N CYS A 169 -6.67 -8.38 -5.48
CA CYS A 169 -6.97 -6.96 -5.65
C CYS A 169 -6.24 -6.39 -6.87
N ASN A 170 -6.72 -6.72 -8.10
CA ASN A 170 -6.25 -6.02 -9.29
C ASN A 170 -6.51 -4.51 -9.17
N GLU A 171 -5.53 -3.67 -9.48
CA GLU A 171 -5.54 -2.22 -9.23
C GLU A 171 -6.75 -1.47 -9.83
N LYS A 172 -7.25 -1.94 -10.98
CA LYS A 172 -8.39 -1.33 -11.69
C LYS A 172 -9.69 -2.03 -11.33
N LEU A 173 -9.71 -3.36 -11.38
CA LEU A 173 -10.93 -4.14 -11.18
C LEU A 173 -11.43 -4.06 -9.73
N PHE A 174 -10.53 -3.97 -8.74
CA PHE A 174 -10.89 -3.87 -7.33
C PHE A 174 -11.71 -2.60 -7.00
N THR A 175 -11.65 -1.57 -7.83
CA THR A 175 -12.52 -0.38 -7.69
C THR A 175 -14.00 -0.72 -7.80
N ALA A 176 -14.38 -1.81 -8.49
CA ALA A 176 -15.77 -2.26 -8.62
C ALA A 176 -16.47 -2.60 -7.29
N TRP A 177 -15.70 -2.88 -6.22
CA TRP A 177 -16.25 -3.07 -4.87
C TRP A 177 -16.69 -1.75 -4.20
N PHE A 178 -16.41 -0.62 -4.86
CA PHE A 178 -16.74 0.74 -4.43
C PHE A 178 -17.41 1.50 -5.57
N ALA A 179 -18.38 0.86 -6.24
CA ALA A 179 -18.98 1.37 -7.47
C ALA A 179 -19.56 2.78 -7.35
N GLU A 180 -20.07 3.15 -6.15
CA GLU A 180 -20.60 4.48 -5.88
C GLU A 180 -19.52 5.59 -5.87
N LEU A 181 -18.25 5.21 -5.67
CA LEU A 181 -17.11 6.13 -5.67
C LEU A 181 -16.43 6.24 -7.03
N THR A 182 -16.75 5.34 -7.98
CA THR A 182 -16.10 5.26 -9.28
C THR A 182 -16.86 6.06 -10.34
N PRO A 183 -16.23 6.39 -11.48
CA PRO A 183 -16.99 6.74 -12.68
C PRO A 183 -17.80 5.54 -13.13
N ASP A 184 -18.80 5.75 -13.98
CA ASP A 184 -19.49 4.61 -14.61
C ASP A 184 -18.49 3.74 -15.34
N THR A 185 -18.52 2.43 -15.06
CA THR A 185 -17.45 1.50 -15.40
C THR A 185 -18.02 0.18 -15.93
N LEU A 186 -17.55 -0.23 -17.09
CA LEU A 186 -17.80 -1.53 -17.68
C LEU A 186 -16.48 -2.31 -17.78
N VAL A 187 -16.48 -3.57 -17.35
CA VAL A 187 -15.36 -4.50 -17.59
C VAL A 187 -15.86 -5.66 -18.42
N THR A 188 -15.37 -5.76 -19.63
CA THR A 188 -15.80 -6.80 -20.58
C THR A 188 -14.71 -7.07 -21.62
N ARG A 189 -14.84 -8.18 -22.34
CA ARG A 189 -14.09 -8.48 -23.56
C ARG A 189 -15.01 -8.55 -24.80
N ASN A 190 -16.29 -8.22 -24.61
CA ASN A 190 -17.29 -8.25 -25.69
C ASN A 190 -17.33 -6.89 -26.39
N ALA A 191 -16.93 -6.87 -27.67
CA ALA A 191 -16.89 -5.65 -28.47
C ALA A 191 -18.24 -4.95 -28.59
N GLN A 192 -19.35 -5.69 -28.61
CA GLN A 192 -20.69 -5.10 -28.73
C GLN A 192 -21.06 -4.33 -27.45
N GLN A 193 -20.78 -4.90 -26.27
CA GLN A 193 -21.02 -4.21 -25.00
C GLN A 193 -20.18 -2.93 -24.85
N ILE A 194 -18.93 -2.94 -25.35
CA ILE A 194 -18.08 -1.74 -25.35
C ILE A 194 -18.68 -0.66 -26.25
N ARG A 195 -19.23 -1.03 -27.43
CA ARG A 195 -19.87 -0.09 -28.36
C ARG A 195 -21.14 0.51 -27.76
N GLU A 196 -21.96 -0.30 -27.08
CA GLU A 196 -23.16 0.14 -26.39
C GLU A 196 -22.82 1.14 -25.29
N PHE A 197 -21.82 0.85 -24.47
CA PHE A 197 -21.30 1.76 -23.44
C PHE A 197 -20.77 3.08 -24.05
N TRP A 198 -20.03 2.99 -25.15
CA TRP A 198 -19.58 4.19 -25.86
C TRP A 198 -20.74 5.01 -26.46
N GLN A 199 -21.75 4.38 -27.00
CA GLN A 199 -22.94 5.08 -27.49
C GLN A 199 -23.70 5.80 -26.38
N GLU A 200 -23.78 5.20 -25.19
CA GLU A 200 -24.43 5.78 -24.02
C GLU A 200 -23.68 7.02 -23.51
N HIS A 201 -22.34 6.96 -23.43
CA HIS A 201 -21.54 8.02 -22.79
C HIS A 201 -20.92 9.03 -23.78
N GLY A 202 -20.71 8.66 -25.03
CA GLY A 202 -20.15 9.52 -26.09
C GLY A 202 -18.68 9.90 -25.97
N ASP A 203 -18.10 9.84 -24.78
CA ASP A 203 -16.68 10.16 -24.48
C ASP A 203 -16.20 9.23 -23.37
N ILE A 204 -15.38 8.24 -23.71
CA ILE A 204 -14.96 7.19 -22.78
C ILE A 204 -13.45 7.00 -22.77
N ILE A 205 -12.98 6.38 -21.71
CA ILE A 205 -11.61 5.84 -21.58
C ILE A 205 -11.69 4.33 -21.74
N LEU A 206 -10.87 3.78 -22.62
CA LEU A 206 -10.61 2.33 -22.73
C LEU A 206 -9.18 2.03 -22.26
N LYS A 207 -9.02 1.04 -21.40
CA LYS A 207 -7.72 0.67 -20.82
C LYS A 207 -7.63 -0.82 -20.50
N PRO A 208 -6.42 -1.44 -20.57
CA PRO A 208 -6.20 -2.80 -20.12
C PRO A 208 -6.31 -2.86 -18.59
N LEU A 209 -6.55 -4.06 -18.03
CA LEU A 209 -6.65 -4.27 -16.57
C LEU A 209 -5.27 -4.35 -15.90
N ASP A 210 -4.22 -4.74 -16.61
CA ASP A 210 -2.88 -5.06 -16.11
C ASP A 210 -1.78 -4.06 -16.51
N GLY A 211 -2.12 -3.03 -17.27
CA GLY A 211 -1.17 -2.01 -17.71
C GLY A 211 -0.82 -0.99 -16.62
N MET A 212 0.45 -0.52 -16.60
CA MET A 212 0.95 0.51 -15.69
C MET A 212 1.42 1.75 -16.44
N GLY A 213 1.63 2.87 -15.69
CA GLY A 213 2.25 4.09 -16.22
C GLY A 213 1.47 4.81 -17.31
N GLY A 214 0.19 4.47 -17.51
CA GLY A 214 -0.66 5.02 -18.56
C GLY A 214 -0.49 4.37 -19.93
N ALA A 215 0.19 3.22 -20.01
CA ALA A 215 0.32 2.49 -21.27
C ALA A 215 -1.05 1.98 -21.76
N SER A 216 -1.27 2.09 -23.06
CA SER A 216 -2.48 1.59 -23.74
C SER A 216 -3.80 2.17 -23.19
N ILE A 217 -3.78 3.39 -22.65
CA ILE A 217 -4.99 4.13 -22.27
C ILE A 217 -5.44 4.98 -23.46
N PHE A 218 -6.67 4.74 -23.92
CA PHE A 218 -7.25 5.46 -25.06
C PHE A 218 -8.48 6.25 -24.61
N ARG A 219 -8.53 7.52 -25.00
CA ARG A 219 -9.77 8.30 -24.94
C ARG A 219 -10.47 8.20 -26.31
N VAL A 220 -11.70 7.74 -26.30
CA VAL A 220 -12.52 7.55 -27.51
C VAL A 220 -13.72 8.48 -27.41
N LYS A 221 -13.72 9.50 -28.28
CA LYS A 221 -14.79 10.47 -28.38
C LYS A 221 -15.90 9.99 -29.30
N HIS A 222 -17.02 10.72 -29.30
CA HIS A 222 -18.08 10.49 -30.27
C HIS A 222 -17.52 10.54 -31.70
N GLU A 223 -17.96 9.61 -32.55
CA GLU A 223 -17.52 9.47 -33.96
C GLU A 223 -16.00 9.21 -34.14
N ASP A 224 -15.30 8.67 -33.13
CA ASP A 224 -13.89 8.32 -33.29
C ASP A 224 -13.72 7.15 -34.29
N PRO A 225 -13.04 7.34 -35.43
CA PRO A 225 -12.87 6.30 -36.44
C PRO A 225 -12.02 5.12 -35.96
N ASN A 226 -11.27 5.29 -34.87
CA ASN A 226 -10.37 4.25 -34.33
C ASN A 226 -11.05 3.32 -33.31
N LEU A 227 -12.30 3.57 -32.93
CA LEU A 227 -13.00 2.76 -31.92
C LEU A 227 -12.84 1.26 -32.17
N SER A 228 -13.06 0.81 -33.40
CA SER A 228 -12.99 -0.62 -33.74
C SER A 228 -11.60 -1.20 -33.52
N VAL A 229 -10.56 -0.54 -34.00
CA VAL A 229 -9.18 -1.03 -33.87
C VAL A 229 -8.69 -0.96 -32.41
N ILE A 230 -9.16 0.04 -31.65
CA ILE A 230 -8.84 0.14 -30.21
C ILE A 230 -9.45 -1.04 -29.47
N ILE A 231 -10.72 -1.37 -29.72
CA ILE A 231 -11.41 -2.53 -29.12
C ILE A 231 -10.68 -3.82 -29.47
N GLU A 232 -10.37 -4.04 -30.76
CA GLU A 232 -9.63 -5.23 -31.21
C GLU A 232 -8.27 -5.35 -30.54
N THR A 233 -7.53 -4.26 -30.43
CA THR A 233 -6.20 -4.23 -29.79
C THR A 233 -6.28 -4.54 -28.30
N LEU A 234 -7.18 -3.87 -27.56
CA LEU A 234 -7.27 -4.04 -26.10
C LEU A 234 -7.87 -5.39 -25.70
N THR A 235 -8.78 -5.93 -26.52
CA THR A 235 -9.39 -7.23 -26.23
C THR A 235 -8.68 -8.39 -26.90
N GLU A 236 -7.66 -8.15 -27.73
CA GLU A 236 -7.06 -9.17 -28.60
C GLU A 236 -8.16 -10.01 -29.29
N HIS A 237 -9.04 -9.30 -30.01
CA HIS A 237 -10.20 -9.89 -30.70
C HIS A 237 -11.15 -10.68 -29.77
N GLY A 238 -11.37 -10.18 -28.55
CA GLY A 238 -12.31 -10.77 -27.58
C GLY A 238 -11.70 -11.84 -26.67
N ASN A 239 -10.38 -11.99 -26.64
CA ASN A 239 -9.69 -12.94 -25.77
C ASN A 239 -9.35 -12.35 -24.40
N PHE A 240 -9.17 -11.04 -24.27
CA PHE A 240 -8.79 -10.36 -23.04
C PHE A 240 -9.86 -9.37 -22.56
N TYR A 241 -10.04 -9.28 -21.24
CA TYR A 241 -10.88 -8.27 -20.62
C TYR A 241 -10.20 -6.91 -20.67
N CYS A 242 -10.98 -5.87 -20.93
CA CYS A 242 -10.57 -4.48 -20.78
C CYS A 242 -11.62 -3.70 -19.96
N MET A 243 -11.24 -2.51 -19.51
CA MET A 243 -12.11 -1.60 -18.79
C MET A 243 -12.49 -0.42 -19.67
N ALA A 244 -13.78 -0.10 -19.72
CA ALA A 244 -14.33 1.13 -20.24
C ALA A 244 -14.84 1.99 -19.08
N GLN A 245 -14.54 3.28 -19.08
CA GLN A 245 -15.04 4.25 -18.11
C GLN A 245 -15.49 5.51 -18.83
N ASN A 246 -16.54 6.19 -18.33
CA ASN A 246 -16.85 7.51 -18.85
C ASN A 246 -15.69 8.47 -18.59
N TYR A 247 -15.40 9.35 -19.55
CA TYR A 247 -14.32 10.30 -19.45
C TYR A 247 -14.58 11.34 -18.35
N LEU A 248 -13.59 11.60 -17.52
CA LEU A 248 -13.64 12.59 -16.45
C LEU A 248 -12.91 13.87 -16.88
N PRO A 249 -13.59 14.97 -17.21
CA PRO A 249 -12.95 16.23 -17.61
C PRO A 249 -12.04 16.83 -16.54
N ALA A 250 -12.25 16.47 -15.26
CA ALA A 250 -11.44 16.91 -14.13
C ALA A 250 -9.97 16.41 -14.19
N ILE A 251 -9.63 15.48 -15.11
CA ILE A 251 -8.24 15.04 -15.34
C ILE A 251 -7.30 16.22 -15.66
N LYS A 252 -7.80 17.29 -16.26
CA LYS A 252 -7.04 18.52 -16.51
C LYS A 252 -6.45 19.15 -15.25
N ASP A 253 -7.12 18.94 -14.10
CA ASP A 253 -6.70 19.44 -12.79
C ASP A 253 -5.80 18.44 -12.05
N GLY A 254 -5.58 17.28 -12.65
CA GLY A 254 -4.68 16.22 -12.21
C GLY A 254 -5.38 14.93 -11.79
N ASP A 255 -4.67 13.83 -11.99
CA ASP A 255 -4.93 12.51 -11.40
C ASP A 255 -4.19 12.47 -10.05
N LYS A 256 -4.94 12.47 -8.95
CA LYS A 256 -4.39 12.60 -7.59
C LYS A 256 -3.99 11.23 -7.03
N ARG A 257 -2.70 11.05 -6.70
CA ARG A 257 -2.22 9.93 -5.91
C ARG A 257 -2.41 10.24 -4.43
N VAL A 258 -3.37 9.58 -3.78
CA VAL A 258 -3.61 9.61 -2.33
C VAL A 258 -3.02 8.35 -1.71
N LEU A 259 -2.06 8.50 -0.79
CA LEU A 259 -1.47 7.36 -0.09
C LEU A 259 -2.28 7.02 1.16
N VAL A 260 -2.42 5.72 1.41
CA VAL A 260 -3.12 5.15 2.58
C VAL A 260 -2.16 4.22 3.30
N VAL A 261 -1.99 4.42 4.60
CA VAL A 261 -1.14 3.60 5.48
C VAL A 261 -2.00 2.95 6.55
N ASP A 262 -2.03 1.62 6.61
CA ASP A 262 -2.83 0.83 7.58
C ASP A 262 -4.31 1.24 7.62
N GLY A 263 -4.87 1.61 6.47
CA GLY A 263 -6.26 2.04 6.33
C GLY A 263 -6.51 3.52 6.59
N GLU A 264 -5.48 4.28 7.03
CA GLU A 264 -5.58 5.71 7.29
C GLU A 264 -4.98 6.53 6.13
N PRO A 265 -5.69 7.51 5.58
CA PRO A 265 -5.17 8.34 4.51
C PRO A 265 -4.10 9.31 5.00
N VAL A 266 -3.06 9.47 4.19
CA VAL A 266 -2.09 10.57 4.33
C VAL A 266 -2.81 11.88 3.99
N PRO A 267 -2.65 12.97 4.79
CA PRO A 267 -3.44 14.20 4.60
C PRO A 267 -3.09 15.02 3.35
N TYR A 268 -2.17 14.52 2.53
CA TYR A 268 -1.70 15.16 1.31
C TYR A 268 -1.68 14.16 0.15
N CYS A 269 -1.83 14.68 -1.07
CA CYS A 269 -1.75 13.91 -2.31
C CYS A 269 -0.76 14.54 -3.29
N LEU A 270 -0.39 13.78 -4.31
CA LEU A 270 0.30 14.31 -5.48
C LEU A 270 -0.67 14.35 -6.67
N ALA A 271 -1.07 15.54 -7.09
CA ALA A 271 -1.81 15.73 -8.33
C ALA A 271 -0.85 15.63 -9.51
N ARG A 272 -1.07 14.65 -10.39
CA ARG A 272 -0.28 14.39 -11.59
C ARG A 272 -1.01 15.03 -12.77
N ILE A 273 -0.56 16.20 -13.15
CA ILE A 273 -1.21 17.04 -14.16
C ILE A 273 -0.70 16.67 -15.56
N PRO A 274 -1.60 16.32 -16.50
CA PRO A 274 -1.20 16.00 -17.87
C PRO A 274 -0.47 17.16 -18.56
N LYS A 275 0.44 16.82 -19.48
CA LYS A 275 1.01 17.82 -20.41
C LYS A 275 -0.08 18.35 -21.35
N SER A 276 0.14 19.54 -21.88
CA SER A 276 -0.72 20.09 -22.95
C SER A 276 -0.85 19.11 -24.11
N GLY A 277 -2.08 18.77 -24.48
CA GLY A 277 -2.40 17.81 -25.55
C GLY A 277 -2.39 16.34 -25.12
N GLU A 278 -2.08 16.03 -23.86
CA GLU A 278 -2.11 14.69 -23.30
C GLU A 278 -3.31 14.52 -22.35
N THR A 279 -3.85 13.32 -22.27
CA THR A 279 -4.96 12.98 -21.36
C THR A 279 -4.52 12.13 -20.15
N ARG A 280 -3.25 11.71 -20.11
CA ARG A 280 -2.69 10.88 -19.03
C ARG A 280 -1.91 11.74 -18.06
N GLY A 281 -2.27 11.68 -16.77
CA GLY A 281 -1.59 12.39 -15.69
C GLY A 281 -0.31 11.71 -15.18
N ASN A 282 -0.06 10.45 -15.57
CA ASN A 282 1.06 9.66 -15.07
C ASN A 282 2.42 10.37 -15.26
N LEU A 283 3.23 10.42 -14.20
CA LEU A 283 4.57 11.04 -14.26
C LEU A 283 5.47 10.35 -15.29
N ALA A 284 5.30 9.03 -15.48
CA ALA A 284 5.99 8.26 -16.51
C ALA A 284 5.63 8.72 -17.93
N ALA A 285 4.39 9.19 -18.16
CA ALA A 285 3.94 9.79 -19.41
C ALA A 285 4.35 11.27 -19.54
N GLY A 286 5.11 11.78 -18.57
CA GLY A 286 5.64 13.16 -18.56
C GLY A 286 4.69 14.17 -17.92
N GLY A 287 3.73 13.74 -17.14
CA GLY A 287 2.91 14.61 -16.29
C GLY A 287 3.76 15.39 -15.28
N ARG A 288 3.23 16.53 -14.81
CA ARG A 288 3.83 17.36 -13.76
C ARG A 288 3.17 17.01 -12.42
N GLY A 289 4.01 16.70 -11.41
CA GLY A 289 3.54 16.48 -10.04
C GLY A 289 3.34 17.81 -9.29
N GLU A 290 2.23 17.93 -8.57
CA GLU A 290 1.94 19.04 -7.68
C GLU A 290 1.34 18.50 -6.38
N ALA A 291 2.08 18.63 -5.29
CA ALA A 291 1.63 18.16 -4.00
C ALA A 291 0.58 19.14 -3.41
N ARG A 292 -0.52 18.60 -2.86
CA ARG A 292 -1.69 19.35 -2.36
C ARG A 292 -2.25 18.70 -1.10
N PRO A 293 -2.91 19.48 -0.21
CA PRO A 293 -3.79 18.91 0.81
C PRO A 293 -4.94 18.13 0.16
N LEU A 294 -5.44 17.11 0.84
CA LEU A 294 -6.63 16.38 0.40
C LEU A 294 -7.86 17.31 0.42
N SER A 295 -8.67 17.24 -0.62
CA SER A 295 -10.01 17.82 -0.64
C SER A 295 -10.97 16.98 0.22
N GLU A 296 -12.17 17.52 0.51
CA GLU A 296 -13.18 16.78 1.26
C GLU A 296 -13.60 15.48 0.57
N SER A 297 -13.74 15.50 -0.77
CA SER A 297 -14.03 14.30 -1.55
C SER A 297 -12.91 13.26 -1.51
N ASP A 298 -11.64 13.69 -1.49
CA ASP A 298 -10.51 12.77 -1.36
C ASP A 298 -10.53 12.08 0.02
N TRP A 299 -10.83 12.85 1.08
CA TRP A 299 -11.02 12.32 2.43
C TRP A 299 -12.17 11.34 2.51
N GLU A 300 -13.31 11.65 1.89
CA GLU A 300 -14.47 10.76 1.87
C GLU A 300 -14.14 9.43 1.19
N ILE A 301 -13.57 9.46 -0.01
CA ILE A 301 -13.16 8.27 -0.75
C ILE A 301 -12.19 7.45 0.09
N ALA A 302 -11.12 8.05 0.58
CA ALA A 302 -10.09 7.33 1.30
C ALA A 302 -10.58 6.71 2.62
N ARG A 303 -11.47 7.40 3.35
CA ARG A 303 -12.11 6.86 4.57
C ARG A 303 -13.10 5.73 4.28
N ARG A 304 -13.76 5.74 3.13
CA ARG A 304 -14.67 4.66 2.72
C ARG A 304 -13.90 3.41 2.29
N VAL A 305 -12.78 3.57 1.61
CA VAL A 305 -11.93 2.47 1.11
C VAL A 305 -11.03 1.91 2.21
N GLY A 306 -10.47 2.77 3.06
CA GLY A 306 -9.46 2.43 4.07
C GLY A 306 -9.77 1.22 4.95
N PRO A 307 -10.96 1.09 5.55
CA PRO A 307 -11.32 -0.09 6.37
C PRO A 307 -11.24 -1.42 5.61
N ALA A 308 -11.64 -1.45 4.34
CA ALA A 308 -11.56 -2.64 3.51
C ALA A 308 -10.10 -2.99 3.17
N LEU A 309 -9.25 -1.99 2.91
CA LEU A 309 -7.81 -2.20 2.72
C LEU A 309 -7.17 -2.82 3.96
N LYS A 310 -7.45 -2.25 5.13
CA LYS A 310 -6.92 -2.73 6.41
C LYS A 310 -7.36 -4.17 6.70
N ALA A 311 -8.63 -4.48 6.50
CA ALA A 311 -9.18 -5.83 6.68
C ALA A 311 -8.52 -6.87 5.77
N LYS A 312 -8.07 -6.45 4.59
CA LYS A 312 -7.34 -7.28 3.63
C LYS A 312 -5.83 -7.35 3.89
N GLY A 313 -5.29 -6.67 4.91
CA GLY A 313 -3.84 -6.62 5.15
C GLY A 313 -3.08 -5.83 4.08
N LEU A 314 -3.75 -4.92 3.40
CA LEU A 314 -3.18 -3.98 2.45
C LEU A 314 -2.71 -2.75 3.24
N ILE A 315 -1.46 -2.80 3.71
CA ILE A 315 -0.91 -1.82 4.67
C ILE A 315 -0.46 -0.53 3.98
N PHE A 316 0.07 -0.63 2.76
CA PHE A 316 0.52 0.52 1.98
C PHE A 316 -0.11 0.53 0.60
N VAL A 317 -0.96 1.51 0.33
CA VAL A 317 -1.79 1.57 -0.88
C VAL A 317 -1.80 2.99 -1.45
N GLY A 318 -1.89 3.09 -2.78
CA GLY A 318 -2.12 4.33 -3.48
C GLY A 318 -3.49 4.34 -4.15
N LEU A 319 -4.33 5.30 -3.79
CA LEU A 319 -5.59 5.55 -4.50
C LEU A 319 -5.36 6.59 -5.58
N ASP A 320 -5.88 6.34 -6.78
CA ASP A 320 -5.87 7.32 -7.86
C ASP A 320 -7.27 7.92 -7.99
N ILE A 321 -7.35 9.26 -7.90
CA ILE A 321 -8.61 10.00 -7.82
C ILE A 321 -8.59 11.15 -8.85
N ILE A 322 -9.57 11.14 -9.75
CA ILE A 322 -9.79 12.22 -10.71
C ILE A 322 -11.08 12.96 -10.36
N GLY A 323 -10.95 14.25 -10.02
CA GLY A 323 -12.08 15.01 -9.47
C GLY A 323 -12.52 14.43 -8.13
N ASP A 324 -13.74 13.88 -8.09
CA ASP A 324 -14.38 13.19 -6.96
C ASP A 324 -14.59 11.69 -7.22
N LYS A 325 -13.83 11.09 -8.17
CA LYS A 325 -13.99 9.70 -8.57
C LYS A 325 -12.71 8.89 -8.39
N LEU A 326 -12.86 7.74 -7.74
CA LEU A 326 -11.82 6.72 -7.59
C LEU A 326 -11.63 5.99 -8.92
N THR A 327 -10.40 5.92 -9.42
CA THR A 327 -10.10 5.30 -10.71
C THR A 327 -9.19 4.08 -10.61
N GLU A 328 -8.34 4.00 -9.56
CA GLU A 328 -7.45 2.85 -9.31
C GLU A 328 -7.15 2.72 -7.80
N ILE A 329 -6.88 1.47 -7.36
CA ILE A 329 -6.40 1.11 -6.02
C ILE A 329 -5.09 0.36 -6.18
N ASN A 330 -3.98 1.06 -6.11
CA ASN A 330 -2.64 0.51 -6.37
C ASN A 330 -2.10 -0.20 -5.13
N VAL A 331 -2.00 -1.52 -5.15
CA VAL A 331 -1.65 -2.37 -4.01
C VAL A 331 -0.24 -2.98 -4.07
N THR A 332 0.43 -2.93 -5.22
CA THR A 332 1.77 -3.52 -5.42
C THR A 332 2.88 -2.58 -4.93
N SER A 333 3.27 -1.61 -5.75
CA SER A 333 4.37 -0.69 -5.44
C SER A 333 4.00 0.79 -5.62
N PRO A 334 2.96 1.32 -4.89
CA PRO A 334 2.59 2.72 -5.06
C PRO A 334 3.75 3.66 -4.74
N THR A 335 3.83 4.74 -5.54
CA THR A 335 4.90 5.75 -5.51
C THR A 335 4.38 7.10 -5.01
N CYS A 336 5.21 8.15 -5.09
CA CYS A 336 4.94 9.54 -4.74
C CYS A 336 5.20 9.92 -3.27
N ILE A 337 5.85 9.05 -2.48
CA ILE A 337 6.24 9.40 -1.11
C ILE A 337 7.13 10.64 -1.12
N ARG A 338 8.21 10.62 -1.90
CA ARG A 338 9.26 11.65 -1.86
C ARG A 338 8.78 13.01 -2.32
N GLU A 339 7.92 13.04 -3.31
CA GLU A 339 7.33 14.29 -3.81
C GLU A 339 6.42 14.93 -2.76
N ILE A 340 5.66 14.13 -2.01
CA ILE A 340 4.77 14.64 -0.96
C ILE A 340 5.59 15.07 0.27
N GLU A 341 6.54 14.25 0.74
CA GLU A 341 7.41 14.56 1.88
C GLU A 341 8.31 15.78 1.61
N ALA A 342 8.71 16.02 0.36
CA ALA A 342 9.47 17.21 0.00
C ALA A 342 8.65 18.51 0.06
N ALA A 343 7.32 18.42 -0.11
CA ALA A 343 6.43 19.56 -0.12
C ALA A 343 5.81 19.89 1.25
N PHE A 344 5.70 18.89 2.12
CA PHE A 344 5.00 19.02 3.40
C PHE A 344 5.79 18.40 4.55
N PRO A 345 5.67 18.95 5.78
CA PRO A 345 6.35 18.44 6.97
C PRO A 345 5.67 17.16 7.49
N ILE A 346 5.73 16.08 6.73
CA ILE A 346 5.16 14.77 7.06
C ILE A 346 6.18 13.68 6.74
N SER A 347 6.16 12.59 7.50
CA SER A 347 6.94 11.39 7.23
C SER A 347 5.99 10.21 6.95
N ILE A 348 5.74 9.96 5.68
CA ILE A 348 4.90 8.84 5.23
C ILE A 348 5.62 7.52 5.48
N THR A 349 6.93 7.51 5.25
CA THR A 349 7.79 6.37 5.58
C THR A 349 7.80 6.08 7.07
N GLY A 350 7.80 7.12 7.92
CA GLY A 350 7.62 6.99 9.37
C GLY A 350 6.29 6.35 9.74
N MET A 351 5.18 6.83 9.17
CA MET A 351 3.86 6.24 9.38
C MET A 351 3.82 4.75 9.00
N LEU A 352 4.47 4.38 7.89
CA LEU A 352 4.53 2.98 7.46
C LEU A 352 5.33 2.12 8.46
N MET A 353 6.50 2.58 8.91
CA MET A 353 7.30 1.83 9.88
C MET A 353 6.60 1.73 11.23
N ASP A 354 5.88 2.77 11.68
CA ASP A 354 5.04 2.72 12.90
C ASP A 354 3.94 1.66 12.78
N ALA A 355 3.29 1.58 11.61
CA ALA A 355 2.28 0.56 11.35
C ALA A 355 2.85 -0.86 11.32
N ILE A 356 4.07 -1.04 10.81
CA ILE A 356 4.82 -2.30 10.82
C ILE A 356 5.18 -2.68 12.25
N GLU A 357 5.84 -1.81 13.01
CA GLU A 357 6.25 -2.05 14.40
C GLU A 357 5.05 -2.44 15.28
N LYS A 358 3.93 -1.74 15.13
CA LYS A 358 2.67 -2.05 15.84
C LYS A 358 2.15 -3.45 15.55
N ARG A 359 2.40 -4.00 14.36
CA ARG A 359 1.96 -5.35 13.97
C ARG A 359 2.94 -6.43 14.41
N LEU A 360 4.20 -6.06 14.65
CA LEU A 360 5.26 -6.97 15.14
C LEU A 360 5.30 -7.06 16.67
N ALA A 361 4.67 -6.10 17.38
CA ALA A 361 4.57 -6.07 18.84
C ALA A 361 3.53 -7.08 19.35
#